data_b4eb9333aa59e3a6fec9262d29f8179a
#
_entry.id   b4eb9333aa59e3a6fec9262d29f8179a
#
_cell.length_a   1.000
_cell.length_b   1.000
_cell.length_c   1.000
_cell.angle_alpha   90.00
_cell.angle_beta   90.00
_cell.angle_gamma   90.00
#
_symmetry.space_group_name_H-M   'P 1'
#
loop_
_entity.id
_entity.type
_entity.pdbx_description
1 polymer ?
#
loop_
_entity_poly.entity_id
_entity_poly.type
_entity_poly.pdbx_seq_one_letter_code
_entity_poly.pdbx_strand_id
1 'polypeptide(L)'
;VKLSISFKDFLKIIKSQNRVDRNEHWRNQSDFLHYEEYDEYFSLELFNDAVYKLEKKGIKVFDTRVEMNHSLQGFKKNNGNFTNTKEIEIKKMKEHGNIPSYKSMFDKETIELVNEIYSDDIALYKKYFRKDFLLF
;
A
#
# COMPACT_ATOMS: atom_id res chain seq x y z
N VAL A 1 -5.62 -2.60 27.54
CA VAL A 1 -4.86 -3.66 26.85
C VAL A 1 -4.85 -3.31 25.38
N LYS A 2 -3.67 -2.98 24.82
CA LYS A 2 -3.52 -2.71 23.39
C LYS A 2 -3.62 -4.06 22.67
N LEU A 3 -4.73 -4.30 21.98
CA LEU A 3 -4.92 -5.51 21.18
C LEU A 3 -3.92 -5.47 20.01
N SER A 4 -2.97 -6.39 20.02
CA SER A 4 -2.08 -6.61 18.89
C SER A 4 -2.76 -7.57 17.92
N ILE A 5 -2.95 -7.13 16.68
CA ILE A 5 -3.61 -7.88 15.61
C ILE A 5 -2.61 -8.26 14.52
N SER A 6 -2.94 -9.29 13.73
CA SER A 6 -2.18 -9.64 12.53
C SER A 6 -2.63 -8.83 11.33
N PHE A 7 -1.85 -8.87 10.24
CA PHE A 7 -2.26 -8.25 8.97
C PHE A 7 -3.56 -8.86 8.43
N LYS A 8 -3.72 -10.17 8.55
CA LYS A 8 -4.96 -10.85 8.15
C LYS A 8 -6.17 -10.38 8.95
N ASP A 9 -6.03 -10.26 10.28
CA ASP A 9 -7.12 -9.76 11.15
C ASP A 9 -7.46 -8.30 10.80
N PHE A 10 -6.46 -7.48 10.51
CA PHE A 10 -6.65 -6.11 10.07
C PHE A 10 -7.46 -6.03 8.77
N LEU A 11 -7.14 -6.86 7.77
CA LEU A 11 -7.92 -6.92 6.53
C LEU A 11 -9.38 -7.34 6.78
N LYS A 12 -9.62 -8.31 7.67
CA LYS A 12 -10.98 -8.73 8.05
C LYS A 12 -11.76 -7.58 8.71
N ILE A 13 -11.10 -6.80 9.56
CA ILE A 13 -11.71 -5.61 10.17
C ILE A 13 -12.06 -4.57 9.10
N ILE A 14 -11.14 -4.26 8.18
CA ILE A 14 -11.42 -3.31 7.10
C ILE A 14 -12.60 -3.79 6.24
N LYS A 15 -12.63 -5.08 5.90
CA LYS A 15 -13.73 -5.66 5.12
C LYS A 15 -15.08 -5.52 5.81
N SER A 16 -15.13 -5.62 7.14
CA SER A 16 -16.36 -5.49 7.92
C SER A 16 -16.86 -4.05 8.07
N GLN A 17 -16.01 -3.06 7.79
CA GLN A 17 -16.39 -1.64 7.85
C GLN A 17 -17.13 -1.20 6.59
N ASN A 18 -18.13 -0.33 6.74
CA ASN A 18 -18.67 0.39 5.59
C ASN A 18 -17.54 1.20 4.92
N ARG A 19 -17.50 1.19 3.60
CA ARG A 19 -16.43 1.85 2.83
C ARG A 19 -16.27 3.34 3.18
N VAL A 20 -17.39 4.04 3.36
CA VAL A 20 -17.42 5.49 3.69
C VAL A 20 -16.90 5.79 5.09
N ASP A 21 -16.97 4.84 6.02
CA ASP A 21 -16.55 4.98 7.41
C ASP A 21 -15.08 4.58 7.63
N ARG A 22 -14.40 4.08 6.60
CA ARG A 22 -13.00 3.69 6.70
C ARG A 22 -12.12 4.91 6.91
N ASN A 23 -11.11 4.74 7.77
CA ASN A 23 -10.09 5.77 7.96
C ASN A 23 -9.37 6.05 6.63
N GLU A 24 -9.00 7.29 6.40
CA GLU A 24 -8.33 7.77 5.18
C GLU A 24 -7.04 7.00 4.81
N HIS A 25 -6.33 6.45 5.81
CA HIS A 25 -5.07 5.71 5.59
C HIS A 25 -5.26 4.35 4.90
N TRP A 26 -6.47 3.76 4.96
CA TRP A 26 -6.79 2.48 4.32
C TRP A 26 -8.11 2.50 3.54
N ARG A 27 -8.68 3.68 3.31
CA ARG A 27 -9.79 3.87 2.39
C ARG A 27 -9.30 3.66 0.95
N ASN A 28 -10.18 3.21 0.07
CA ASN A 28 -9.88 3.09 -1.34
C ASN A 28 -9.39 4.42 -1.91
N GLN A 29 -8.33 4.41 -2.70
CA GLN A 29 -7.80 5.62 -3.34
C GLN A 29 -8.77 6.19 -4.37
N SER A 30 -9.53 5.32 -5.03
CA SER A 30 -10.61 5.71 -5.94
C SER A 30 -11.66 6.62 -5.29
N ASP A 31 -11.86 6.54 -3.96
CA ASP A 31 -12.80 7.41 -3.24
C ASP A 31 -12.33 8.87 -3.15
N PHE A 32 -11.06 9.15 -3.40
CA PHE A 32 -10.47 10.49 -3.42
C PHE A 32 -10.43 11.13 -4.82
N LEU A 33 -10.85 10.39 -5.84
CA LEU A 33 -10.95 10.89 -7.19
C LEU A 33 -12.34 11.56 -7.36
N HIS A 34 -12.35 12.89 -7.42
CA HIS A 34 -13.59 13.67 -7.44
C HIS A 34 -14.09 13.99 -8.86
N TYR A 35 -13.28 13.74 -9.88
CA TYR A 35 -13.61 14.02 -11.27
C TYR A 35 -13.76 12.71 -12.05
N GLU A 36 -14.63 12.72 -13.06
CA GLU A 36 -14.84 11.57 -13.93
C GLU A 36 -13.62 11.30 -14.82
N GLU A 37 -12.91 12.36 -15.22
CA GLU A 37 -11.72 12.28 -16.05
C GLU A 37 -10.60 13.17 -15.50
N TYR A 38 -9.38 12.70 -15.66
CA TYR A 38 -8.15 13.43 -15.38
C TYR A 38 -7.28 13.42 -16.63
N ASP A 39 -6.55 14.48 -16.87
CA ASP A 39 -5.64 14.59 -18.02
C ASP A 39 -4.55 13.54 -18.00
N GLU A 40 -4.04 13.19 -16.81
CA GLU A 40 -3.01 12.18 -16.64
C GLU A 40 -3.14 11.45 -15.31
N TYR A 41 -2.71 10.18 -15.35
CA TYR A 41 -2.57 9.33 -14.17
C TYR A 41 -1.11 8.92 -14.00
N PHE A 42 -0.64 8.90 -12.78
CA PHE A 42 0.73 8.52 -12.44
C PHE A 42 0.73 7.42 -11.39
N SER A 43 1.64 6.44 -11.55
CA SER A 43 1.86 5.44 -10.52
C SER A 43 3.06 5.82 -9.65
N LEU A 44 3.02 5.40 -8.39
CA LEU A 44 4.09 5.63 -7.43
C LEU A 44 5.38 4.91 -7.83
N GLU A 45 5.27 3.76 -8.50
CA GLU A 45 6.41 2.99 -8.99
C GLU A 45 7.21 3.74 -10.06
N LEU A 46 6.55 4.63 -10.81
CA LEU A 46 7.14 5.47 -11.85
C LEU A 46 7.15 6.95 -11.45
N PHE A 47 7.38 7.23 -10.17
CA PHE A 47 7.31 8.59 -9.63
C PHE A 47 8.24 9.58 -10.35
N ASN A 48 9.43 9.16 -10.75
CA ASN A 48 10.36 10.04 -11.49
C ASN A 48 9.81 10.46 -12.85
N ASP A 49 9.08 9.57 -13.53
CA ASP A 49 8.40 9.90 -14.80
C ASP A 49 7.28 10.92 -14.56
N ALA A 50 6.56 10.79 -13.44
CA ALA A 50 5.55 11.76 -13.02
C ALA A 50 6.17 13.14 -12.79
N VAL A 51 7.25 13.22 -12.02
CA VAL A 51 8.01 14.47 -11.78
C VAL A 51 8.42 15.12 -13.10
N TYR A 52 9.07 14.36 -13.98
CA TYR A 52 9.53 14.87 -15.27
C TYR A 52 8.40 15.45 -16.13
N LYS A 53 7.27 14.75 -16.22
CA LYS A 53 6.10 15.21 -17.00
C LYS A 53 5.46 16.46 -16.42
N LEU A 54 5.33 16.53 -15.08
CA LEU A 54 4.76 17.67 -14.38
C LEU A 54 5.65 18.91 -14.51
N GLU A 55 6.96 18.75 -14.37
CA GLU A 55 7.93 19.84 -14.53
C GLU A 55 7.93 20.41 -15.95
N LYS A 56 7.79 19.56 -16.99
CA LYS A 56 7.59 20.04 -18.36
C LYS A 56 6.33 20.89 -18.54
N LYS A 57 5.32 20.66 -17.73
CA LYS A 57 4.08 21.49 -17.70
C LYS A 57 4.21 22.72 -16.79
N GLY A 58 5.39 22.99 -16.23
CA GLY A 58 5.64 24.12 -15.33
C GLY A 58 5.19 23.87 -13.88
N ILE A 59 4.82 22.65 -13.53
CA ILE A 59 4.40 22.26 -12.18
C ILE A 59 5.63 21.76 -11.43
N LYS A 60 6.07 22.50 -10.40
CA LYS A 60 7.21 22.11 -9.58
C LYS A 60 6.80 21.03 -8.57
N VAL A 61 7.50 19.91 -8.57
CA VAL A 61 7.28 18.80 -7.65
C VAL A 61 8.40 18.76 -6.62
N PHE A 62 8.02 18.63 -5.35
CA PHE A 62 8.96 18.46 -4.23
C PHE A 62 8.85 17.02 -3.73
N ASP A 63 9.92 16.24 -3.86
CA ASP A 63 10.00 14.88 -3.32
C ASP A 63 10.45 14.92 -1.86
N THR A 64 9.50 14.80 -0.94
CA THR A 64 9.78 14.79 0.50
C THR A 64 10.01 13.39 1.06
N ARG A 65 9.99 12.33 0.24
CA ARG A 65 10.15 10.94 0.70
C ARG A 65 11.50 10.69 1.36
N VAL A 66 12.54 11.42 0.94
CA VAL A 66 13.88 11.32 1.51
C VAL A 66 13.94 11.85 2.95
N GLU A 67 13.08 12.82 3.29
CA GLU A 67 13.03 13.47 4.60
C GLU A 67 12.15 12.68 5.60
N MET A 68 11.37 11.71 5.12
CA MET A 68 10.47 10.92 5.97
C MET A 68 11.23 9.76 6.63
N ASN A 69 11.19 9.69 7.96
CA ASN A 69 11.77 8.62 8.78
C ASN A 69 11.07 7.24 8.60
N HIS A 70 10.34 7.04 7.50
CA HIS A 70 9.66 5.79 7.19
C HIS A 70 10.46 4.87 6.25
N SER A 71 11.71 5.21 5.99
CA SER A 71 12.59 4.39 5.16
C SER A 71 12.81 3.02 5.83
N LEU A 72 12.48 1.96 5.09
CA LEU A 72 12.81 0.58 5.44
C LEU A 72 14.18 0.16 4.87
N GLN A 73 15.00 1.12 4.44
CA GLN A 73 16.37 0.89 4.01
C GLN A 73 17.22 0.42 5.20
N GLY A 74 18.08 -0.55 4.95
CA GLY A 74 18.95 -1.10 6.00
C GLY A 74 18.36 -2.26 6.80
N PHE A 75 17.06 -2.55 6.68
CA PHE A 75 16.46 -3.73 7.31
C PHE A 75 16.65 -4.98 6.45
N LYS A 76 16.99 -6.10 7.09
CA LYS A 76 16.99 -7.42 6.44
C LYS A 76 15.56 -7.86 6.20
N LYS A 77 15.22 -8.17 4.94
CA LYS A 77 13.89 -8.66 4.56
C LYS A 77 13.82 -10.17 4.74
N ASN A 78 12.89 -10.63 5.57
CA ASN A 78 12.65 -12.04 5.81
C ASN A 78 11.52 -12.56 4.92
N ASN A 79 11.75 -13.70 4.27
CA ASN A 79 10.73 -14.41 3.52
C ASN A 79 10.09 -15.48 4.42
N GLY A 80 8.86 -15.85 4.10
CA GLY A 80 8.06 -16.80 4.86
C GLY A 80 6.59 -16.46 4.77
N ASN A 81 5.81 -16.88 5.73
CA ASN A 81 4.41 -16.50 5.86
C ASN A 81 4.20 -15.73 7.18
N PHE A 82 4.00 -14.44 7.09
CA PHE A 82 3.79 -13.54 8.23
C PHE A 82 2.34 -13.00 8.32
N THR A 83 1.42 -13.55 7.54
CA THR A 83 0.01 -13.08 7.47
C THR A 83 -0.71 -13.11 8.81
N ASN A 84 -0.38 -14.09 9.65
CA ASN A 84 -0.94 -14.27 10.99
C ASN A 84 -0.02 -13.76 12.11
N THR A 85 1.15 -13.21 11.77
CA THR A 85 2.10 -12.68 12.76
C THR A 85 1.56 -11.37 13.32
N LYS A 86 1.52 -11.27 14.65
CA LYS A 86 0.97 -10.09 15.32
C LYS A 86 1.90 -8.89 15.20
N GLU A 87 1.33 -7.69 15.17
CA GLU A 87 2.07 -6.43 15.09
C GLU A 87 3.22 -6.35 16.11
N ILE A 88 2.99 -6.81 17.35
CA ILE A 88 4.01 -6.78 18.41
C ILE A 88 5.24 -7.62 18.07
N GLU A 89 5.05 -8.74 17.38
CA GLU A 89 6.14 -9.63 16.96
C GLU A 89 6.92 -9.02 15.80
N ILE A 90 6.21 -8.40 14.83
CA ILE A 90 6.84 -7.65 13.73
C ILE A 90 7.65 -6.47 14.28
N LYS A 91 7.11 -5.77 15.29
CA LYS A 91 7.84 -4.69 15.96
C LYS A 91 9.14 -5.18 16.58
N LYS A 92 9.11 -6.31 17.29
CA LYS A 92 10.32 -6.95 17.85
C LYS A 92 11.32 -7.34 16.76
N MET A 93 10.85 -7.88 15.62
CA MET A 93 11.72 -8.17 14.48
C MET A 93 12.42 -6.89 13.99
N LYS A 94 11.67 -5.79 13.88
CA LYS A 94 12.20 -4.49 13.45
C LYS A 94 13.26 -3.95 14.42
N GLU A 95 13.06 -4.10 15.73
CA GLU A 95 14.05 -3.71 16.76
C GLU A 95 15.37 -4.49 16.60
N HIS A 96 15.33 -5.68 16.02
CA HIS A 96 16.52 -6.51 15.70
C HIS A 96 16.99 -6.36 14.23
N GLY A 97 16.58 -5.31 13.54
CA GLY A 97 16.99 -5.03 12.17
C GLY A 97 16.36 -5.91 11.09
N ASN A 98 15.28 -6.60 11.39
CA ASN A 98 14.58 -7.50 10.48
C ASN A 98 13.15 -7.03 10.22
N ILE A 99 12.64 -7.26 9.00
CA ILE A 99 11.24 -7.03 8.65
C ILE A 99 10.74 -8.14 7.71
N PRO A 100 9.43 -8.44 7.70
CA PRO A 100 8.85 -9.26 6.65
C PRO A 100 9.04 -8.63 5.28
N SER A 101 9.29 -9.44 4.24
CA SER A 101 9.16 -8.94 2.86
C SER A 101 7.69 -8.68 2.55
N TYR A 102 7.40 -7.77 1.61
CA TYR A 102 6.00 -7.49 1.23
C TYR A 102 5.24 -8.76 0.83
N LYS A 103 5.85 -9.60 -0.01
CA LYS A 103 5.23 -10.85 -0.46
C LYS A 103 4.92 -11.83 0.67
N SER A 104 5.72 -11.83 1.74
CA SER A 104 5.53 -12.71 2.89
C SER A 104 4.34 -12.33 3.79
N MET A 105 3.77 -11.14 3.58
CA MET A 105 2.53 -10.69 4.25
C MET A 105 1.27 -11.18 3.53
N PHE A 106 1.40 -11.87 2.38
CA PHE A 106 0.28 -12.32 1.57
C PHE A 106 0.26 -13.84 1.45
N ASP A 107 -0.90 -14.42 1.71
CA ASP A 107 -1.30 -15.77 1.36
C ASP A 107 -2.56 -15.71 0.51
N LYS A 108 -3.08 -16.86 0.09
CA LYS A 108 -4.28 -16.93 -0.76
C LYS A 108 -5.46 -16.15 -0.16
N GLU A 109 -5.73 -16.34 1.14
CA GLU A 109 -6.84 -15.68 1.82
C GLU A 109 -6.66 -14.15 1.89
N THR A 110 -5.46 -13.67 2.21
CA THR A 110 -5.19 -12.22 2.27
C THR A 110 -5.22 -11.57 0.89
N ILE A 111 -4.79 -12.28 -0.17
CA ILE A 111 -4.93 -11.82 -1.56
C ILE A 111 -6.41 -11.68 -1.94
N GLU A 112 -7.24 -12.68 -1.61
CA GLU A 112 -8.69 -12.62 -1.84
C GLU A 112 -9.32 -11.43 -1.11
N LEU A 113 -8.99 -11.22 0.18
CA LEU A 113 -9.45 -10.09 0.97
C LEU A 113 -9.06 -8.74 0.35
N VAL A 114 -7.80 -8.57 -0.06
CA VAL A 114 -7.34 -7.33 -0.69
C VAL A 114 -8.05 -7.09 -2.02
N ASN A 115 -8.21 -8.12 -2.86
CA ASN A 115 -8.93 -8.02 -4.13
C ASN A 115 -10.40 -7.60 -3.93
N GLU A 116 -11.05 -8.09 -2.88
CA GLU A 116 -12.43 -7.71 -2.53
C GLU A 116 -12.51 -6.27 -2.01
N ILE A 117 -11.65 -5.90 -1.05
CA ILE A 117 -11.65 -4.59 -0.37
C ILE A 117 -11.31 -3.47 -1.37
N TYR A 118 -10.33 -3.70 -2.24
CA TYR A 118 -9.72 -2.70 -3.12
C TYR A 118 -9.95 -2.97 -4.61
N SER A 119 -11.06 -3.67 -4.94
CA SER A 119 -11.38 -4.05 -6.32
C SER A 119 -11.38 -2.86 -7.30
N ASP A 120 -11.92 -1.71 -6.89
CA ASP A 120 -11.98 -0.51 -7.73
C ASP A 120 -10.60 0.10 -7.96
N ASP A 121 -9.76 0.14 -6.91
CA ASP A 121 -8.38 0.63 -7.01
C ASP A 121 -7.54 -0.25 -7.94
N ILE A 122 -7.70 -1.57 -7.81
CA ILE A 122 -7.02 -2.55 -8.65
C ILE A 122 -7.49 -2.43 -10.10
N ALA A 123 -8.79 -2.26 -10.33
CA ALA A 123 -9.35 -2.05 -11.66
C ALA A 123 -8.82 -0.76 -12.30
N LEU A 124 -8.80 0.33 -11.53
CA LEU A 124 -8.24 1.61 -11.95
C LEU A 124 -6.75 1.48 -12.31
N TYR A 125 -5.98 0.82 -11.46
CA TYR A 125 -4.56 0.59 -11.69
C TYR A 125 -4.33 -0.22 -12.98
N LYS A 126 -5.06 -1.32 -13.18
CA LYS A 126 -4.97 -2.16 -14.39
C LYS A 126 -5.38 -1.44 -15.65
N LYS A 127 -6.24 -0.42 -15.56
CA LYS A 127 -6.68 0.39 -16.70
C LYS A 127 -5.57 1.30 -17.23
N TYR A 128 -4.79 1.92 -16.33
CA TYR A 128 -3.82 2.97 -16.69
C TYR A 128 -2.37 2.54 -16.59
N PHE A 129 -2.05 1.45 -15.88
CA PHE A 129 -0.68 1.04 -15.58
C PHE A 129 -0.40 -0.41 -15.94
N ARG A 130 0.90 -0.75 -15.94
CA ARG A 130 1.37 -2.10 -16.22
C ARG A 130 1.04 -3.03 -15.04
N LYS A 131 0.56 -4.23 -15.37
CA LYS A 131 0.17 -5.24 -14.37
C LYS A 131 1.34 -5.83 -13.58
N ASP A 132 2.55 -5.78 -14.14
CA ASP A 132 3.77 -6.33 -13.55
C ASP A 132 4.22 -5.60 -12.26
N PHE A 133 3.68 -4.43 -11.97
CA PHE A 133 3.89 -3.75 -10.68
C PHE A 133 2.94 -4.22 -9.57
N LEU A 134 1.90 -4.96 -9.90
CA LEU A 134 1.05 -5.57 -8.88
C LEU A 134 1.79 -6.74 -8.21
N LEU A 135 1.63 -6.88 -6.90
CA LEU A 135 2.28 -7.95 -6.13
C LEU A 135 1.70 -9.33 -6.44
N PHE A 136 0.48 -9.37 -6.94
CA PHE A 136 -0.31 -10.58 -7.22
C PHE A 136 -1.38 -10.30 -8.28
#